data_20587a54fc0c2030197d283e939eaa20
#
_entry.id   20587a54fc0c2030197d283e939eaa20
#
_cell.length_a   1.000
_cell.length_b   1.000
_cell.length_c   1.000
_cell.angle_alpha   90.00
_cell.angle_beta   90.00
_cell.angle_gamma   90.00
#
_symmetry.space_group_name_H-M   'P 1'
#
loop_
_entity.id
_entity.type
_entity.pdbx_description
1 polymer ?
#
loop_
_entity_poly.entity_id
_entity_poly.type
_entity_poly.pdbx_seq_one_letter_code
_entity_poly.pdbx_strand_id
1 'polypeptide(L)'
;MAAVINDISDPYLQLPEFLVIDASLLLELGPIEPHPKHHSIALDFLRRVREAAQSGKVKPLIPYLVLEECYFKICKYCLKKQGGLTDMPWDRYYKANLEFIGATINPMLMRYYQMLKTFPMVILDPIDLSIKTDVLPIADTMTDIIRQFNILPKDATILSEAKRIGVFYIATLDRDYLRADGFTILFPQN
;
A
#
# COMPACT_ATOMS: atom_id res chain seq x y z
N MET A 1 17.78 -15.21 6.07
CA MET A 1 17.36 -15.59 4.69
C MET A 1 16.72 -14.37 4.06
N ALA A 2 16.56 -14.31 2.74
CA ALA A 2 15.85 -13.21 2.08
C ALA A 2 14.40 -13.62 1.80
N ALA A 3 13.52 -12.64 1.54
CA ALA A 3 12.15 -12.90 1.13
C ALA A 3 12.11 -13.80 -0.13
N VAL A 4 11.04 -14.58 -0.26
CA VAL A 4 10.72 -15.25 -1.53
C VAL A 4 10.16 -14.19 -2.49
N ILE A 5 10.68 -14.10 -3.71
CA ILE A 5 10.29 -13.08 -4.67
C ILE A 5 9.58 -13.73 -5.85
N ASN A 6 8.35 -13.31 -6.11
CA ASN A 6 7.58 -13.67 -7.30
C ASN A 6 7.44 -12.46 -8.23
N ASP A 7 7.67 -12.65 -9.53
CA ASP A 7 7.60 -11.57 -10.51
C ASP A 7 6.16 -11.24 -10.88
N ILE A 8 5.72 -10.01 -10.58
CA ILE A 8 4.37 -9.55 -10.99
C ILE A 8 4.23 -9.34 -12.50
N SER A 9 5.32 -9.29 -13.26
CA SER A 9 5.29 -9.21 -14.73
C SER A 9 5.01 -10.57 -15.38
N ASP A 10 5.17 -11.68 -14.65
CA ASP A 10 4.84 -13.02 -15.14
C ASP A 10 3.31 -13.16 -15.30
N PRO A 11 2.79 -13.34 -16.54
CA PRO A 11 1.37 -13.52 -16.78
C PRO A 11 0.81 -14.83 -16.21
N TYR A 12 1.66 -15.80 -15.93
CA TYR A 12 1.29 -17.12 -15.38
C TYR A 12 1.43 -17.18 -13.85
N LEU A 13 1.81 -16.07 -13.21
CA LEU A 13 1.91 -16.00 -11.76
C LEU A 13 0.58 -16.41 -11.12
N GLN A 14 0.64 -17.47 -10.31
CA GLN A 14 -0.49 -17.89 -9.50
C GLN A 14 -0.66 -16.94 -8.31
N LEU A 15 -1.81 -16.30 -8.25
CA LEU A 15 -2.13 -15.37 -7.17
C LEU A 15 -2.57 -16.15 -5.93
N PRO A 16 -2.10 -15.77 -4.73
CA PRO A 16 -2.52 -16.39 -3.47
C PRO A 16 -3.97 -16.03 -3.13
N GLU A 17 -4.64 -16.84 -2.31
CA GLU A 17 -6.00 -16.56 -1.86
C GLU A 17 -6.11 -15.22 -1.11
N PHE A 18 -5.13 -14.89 -0.26
CA PHE A 18 -5.05 -13.62 0.46
C PHE A 18 -3.78 -12.89 0.06
N LEU A 19 -3.93 -11.62 -0.30
CA LEU A 19 -2.84 -10.79 -0.80
C LEU A 19 -2.94 -9.37 -0.24
N VAL A 20 -1.93 -8.93 0.49
CA VAL A 20 -1.82 -7.52 0.90
C VAL A 20 -1.29 -6.70 -0.28
N ILE A 21 -1.98 -5.61 -0.60
CA ILE A 21 -1.57 -4.65 -1.63
C ILE A 21 -0.98 -3.41 -0.94
N ASP A 22 0.26 -3.08 -1.26
CA ASP A 22 0.95 -1.91 -0.74
C ASP A 22 0.56 -0.62 -1.46
N ALA A 23 0.80 0.52 -0.80
CA ALA A 23 0.51 1.85 -1.32
C ALA A 23 1.20 2.15 -2.65
N SER A 24 2.42 1.65 -2.87
CA SER A 24 3.18 1.87 -4.09
C SER A 24 2.45 1.36 -5.34
N LEU A 25 1.78 0.20 -5.25
CA LEU A 25 0.94 -0.33 -6.33
C LEU A 25 -0.40 0.41 -6.47
N LEU A 26 -1.07 0.71 -5.36
CA LEU A 26 -2.37 1.39 -5.40
C LEU A 26 -2.26 2.81 -5.97
N LEU A 27 -1.14 3.48 -5.75
CA LEU A 27 -0.87 4.82 -6.27
C LEU A 27 -0.75 4.84 -7.80
N GLU A 28 -0.45 3.72 -8.45
CA GLU A 28 -0.48 3.62 -9.91
C GLU A 28 -1.89 3.78 -10.50
N LEU A 29 -2.93 3.59 -9.69
CA LEU A 29 -4.32 3.91 -10.03
C LEU A 29 -4.70 5.36 -9.70
N GLY A 30 -3.82 6.09 -9.05
CA GLY A 30 -4.08 7.40 -8.45
C GLY A 30 -3.85 8.57 -9.40
N PRO A 31 -4.19 9.78 -8.95
CA PRO A 31 -4.01 11.03 -9.71
C PRO A 31 -2.59 11.61 -9.55
N ILE A 32 -1.60 10.76 -9.30
CA ILE A 32 -0.19 11.18 -9.15
C ILE A 32 0.63 10.76 -10.37
N GLU A 33 1.85 11.23 -10.46
CA GLU A 33 2.77 10.81 -11.52
C GLU A 33 3.04 9.30 -11.44
N PRO A 34 2.84 8.56 -12.55
CA PRO A 34 3.04 7.12 -12.56
C PRO A 34 4.53 6.76 -12.39
N HIS A 35 4.78 5.56 -11.89
CA HIS A 35 6.14 5.06 -11.75
C HIS A 35 6.79 4.88 -13.13
N PRO A 36 7.95 5.51 -13.42
CA PRO A 36 8.48 5.61 -14.78
C PRO A 36 8.81 4.26 -15.44
N LYS A 37 9.11 3.23 -14.63
CA LYS A 37 9.51 1.90 -15.13
C LYS A 37 8.43 0.84 -14.96
N HIS A 38 7.62 0.93 -13.93
CA HIS A 38 6.76 -0.18 -13.51
C HIS A 38 5.27 0.08 -13.68
N HIS A 39 4.87 1.26 -14.18
CA HIS A 39 3.45 1.63 -14.29
C HIS A 39 2.62 0.61 -15.08
N SER A 40 3.04 0.26 -16.29
CA SER A 40 2.29 -0.69 -17.13
C SER A 40 2.20 -2.08 -16.50
N ILE A 41 3.29 -2.54 -15.87
CA ILE A 41 3.36 -3.82 -15.17
C ILE A 41 2.40 -3.82 -13.96
N ALA A 42 2.42 -2.72 -13.19
CA ALA A 42 1.55 -2.55 -12.03
C ALA A 42 0.06 -2.56 -12.43
N LEU A 43 -0.31 -1.82 -13.49
CA LEU A 43 -1.68 -1.79 -13.98
C LEU A 43 -2.15 -3.16 -14.49
N ASP A 44 -1.32 -3.88 -15.23
CA ASP A 44 -1.66 -5.24 -15.69
C ASP A 44 -1.81 -6.20 -14.51
N PHE A 45 -0.90 -6.15 -13.55
CA PHE A 45 -1.00 -6.95 -12.33
C PHE A 45 -2.28 -6.65 -11.55
N LEU A 46 -2.59 -5.36 -11.32
CA LEU A 46 -3.81 -4.97 -10.60
C LEU A 46 -5.08 -5.38 -11.36
N ARG A 47 -5.06 -5.35 -12.69
CA ARG A 47 -6.18 -5.88 -13.51
C ARG A 47 -6.37 -7.38 -13.26
N ARG A 48 -5.31 -8.18 -13.27
CA ARG A 48 -5.36 -9.63 -12.98
C ARG A 48 -5.85 -9.91 -11.56
N VAL A 49 -5.38 -9.17 -10.58
CA VAL A 49 -5.86 -9.24 -9.19
C VAL A 49 -7.36 -8.95 -9.12
N ARG A 50 -7.84 -7.90 -9.81
CA ARG A 50 -9.26 -7.55 -9.87
C ARG A 50 -10.10 -8.67 -10.46
N GLU A 51 -9.70 -9.22 -11.60
CA GLU A 51 -10.40 -10.34 -12.26
C GLU A 51 -10.46 -11.58 -11.37
N ALA A 52 -9.35 -11.91 -10.72
CA ALA A 52 -9.29 -13.04 -9.78
C ALA A 52 -10.15 -12.80 -8.53
N ALA A 53 -10.21 -11.57 -8.04
CA ALA A 53 -11.05 -11.21 -6.90
C ALA A 53 -12.54 -11.20 -7.25
N GLN A 54 -12.92 -10.76 -8.44
CA GLN A 54 -14.30 -10.84 -8.94
C GLN A 54 -14.79 -12.29 -9.06
N SER A 55 -13.88 -13.22 -9.39
CA SER A 55 -14.19 -14.66 -9.43
C SER A 55 -14.09 -15.36 -8.07
N GLY A 56 -13.80 -14.62 -7.00
CA GLY A 56 -13.69 -15.16 -5.63
C GLY A 56 -12.40 -15.97 -5.37
N LYS A 57 -11.44 -15.97 -6.30
CA LYS A 57 -10.18 -16.72 -6.16
C LYS A 57 -9.16 -16.03 -5.29
N VAL A 58 -9.22 -14.69 -5.21
CA VAL A 58 -8.29 -13.85 -4.45
C VAL A 58 -9.08 -12.89 -3.59
N LYS A 59 -8.60 -12.61 -2.39
CA LYS A 59 -9.10 -11.57 -1.49
C LYS A 59 -7.97 -10.55 -1.28
N PRO A 60 -7.92 -9.47 -2.09
CA PRO A 60 -6.94 -8.41 -1.90
C PRO A 60 -7.28 -7.64 -0.63
N LEU A 61 -6.26 -7.42 0.20
CA LEU A 61 -6.37 -6.76 1.50
C LEU A 61 -5.60 -5.44 1.46
N ILE A 62 -6.23 -4.38 1.93
CA ILE A 62 -5.62 -3.06 2.09
C ILE A 62 -5.59 -2.73 3.58
N PRO A 63 -4.44 -2.79 4.26
CA PRO A 63 -4.28 -2.24 5.59
C PRO A 63 -4.68 -0.76 5.62
N TYR A 64 -5.31 -0.30 6.70
CA TYR A 64 -5.72 1.10 6.82
C TYR A 64 -4.53 2.08 6.63
N LEU A 65 -3.37 1.71 7.13
CA LEU A 65 -2.14 2.50 7.00
C LEU A 65 -1.71 2.69 5.53
N VAL A 66 -1.97 1.70 4.67
CA VAL A 66 -1.75 1.81 3.22
C VAL A 66 -2.66 2.88 2.61
N LEU A 67 -3.93 2.92 3.01
CA LEU A 67 -4.87 3.95 2.52
C LEU A 67 -4.45 5.35 2.98
N GLU A 68 -4.06 5.49 4.26
CA GLU A 68 -3.51 6.74 4.81
C GLU A 68 -2.29 7.21 4.00
N GLU A 69 -1.37 6.31 3.68
CA GLU A 69 -0.21 6.61 2.86
C GLU A 69 -0.58 7.11 1.47
N CYS A 70 -1.52 6.45 0.81
CA CYS A 70 -2.01 6.90 -0.49
C CYS A 70 -2.53 8.33 -0.42
N TYR A 71 -3.35 8.64 0.59
CA TYR A 71 -3.90 9.98 0.77
C TYR A 71 -2.80 11.02 1.04
N PHE A 72 -1.86 10.70 1.91
CA PHE A 72 -0.74 11.58 2.21
C PHE A 72 0.11 11.88 0.95
N LYS A 73 0.46 10.86 0.17
CA LYS A 73 1.25 11.02 -1.07
C LYS A 73 0.48 11.81 -2.12
N ILE A 74 -0.83 11.59 -2.28
CA ILE A 74 -1.67 12.37 -3.19
C ILE A 74 -1.73 13.85 -2.76
N CYS A 75 -1.98 14.12 -1.48
CA CYS A 75 -1.98 15.49 -0.96
C CYS A 75 -0.64 16.19 -1.22
N LYS A 76 0.45 15.54 -0.85
CA LYS A 76 1.81 16.08 -1.03
C LYS A 76 2.12 16.37 -2.49
N TYR A 77 1.76 15.46 -3.39
CA TYR A 77 1.95 15.65 -4.83
C TYR A 77 1.16 16.83 -5.37
N CYS A 78 -0.13 16.94 -5.04
CA CYS A 78 -0.98 18.02 -5.49
C CYS A 78 -0.50 19.39 -5.00
N LEU A 79 -0.11 19.49 -3.71
CA LEU A 79 0.43 20.72 -3.14
C LEU A 79 1.77 21.09 -3.77
N LYS A 80 2.62 20.11 -4.08
CA LYS A 80 3.88 20.34 -4.79
C LYS A 80 3.64 20.87 -6.20
N LYS A 81 2.67 20.32 -6.93
CA LYS A 81 2.30 20.78 -8.29
C LYS A 81 1.74 22.19 -8.32
N GLN A 82 1.05 22.62 -7.28
CA GLN A 82 0.55 24.01 -7.17
C GLN A 82 1.67 25.04 -7.04
N GLY A 83 2.91 24.64 -6.88
CA GLY A 83 4.08 25.51 -6.95
C GLY A 83 4.65 26.02 -5.65
N GLY A 84 4.38 25.35 -4.53
CA GLY A 84 4.71 25.93 -3.25
C GLY A 84 5.48 25.08 -2.24
N LEU A 85 5.85 23.84 -2.51
CA LEU A 85 6.77 23.10 -1.63
C LEU A 85 8.23 23.48 -1.93
N THR A 86 8.61 24.70 -1.56
CA THR A 86 9.99 25.10 -1.37
C THR A 86 10.39 24.78 0.08
N ASP A 87 11.11 25.56 0.76
CA ASP A 87 11.76 25.26 2.04
C ASP A 87 10.84 25.22 3.29
N MET A 88 9.51 25.25 3.10
CA MET A 88 8.57 25.26 4.22
C MET A 88 8.27 23.81 4.70
N PRO A 89 8.30 23.54 6.02
CA PRO A 89 7.86 22.27 6.59
C PRO A 89 6.46 21.88 6.13
N TRP A 90 6.26 20.60 5.82
CA TRP A 90 5.02 20.06 5.27
C TRP A 90 3.76 20.46 6.04
N ASP A 91 3.79 20.38 7.35
CA ASP A 91 2.66 20.69 8.23
C ASP A 91 2.25 22.17 8.16
N ARG A 92 3.22 23.08 8.04
CA ARG A 92 2.97 24.51 7.85
C ARG A 92 2.39 24.78 6.47
N TYR A 93 2.97 24.16 5.45
CA TYR A 93 2.49 24.33 4.09
C TYR A 93 1.05 23.83 3.93
N TYR A 94 0.73 22.66 4.50
CA TYR A 94 -0.62 22.12 4.53
C TYR A 94 -1.60 23.11 5.18
N LYS A 95 -1.29 23.60 6.38
CA LYS A 95 -2.15 24.54 7.12
C LYS A 95 -2.33 25.88 6.39
N ALA A 96 -1.34 26.34 5.65
CA ALA A 96 -1.41 27.58 4.86
C ALA A 96 -2.29 27.45 3.60
N ASN A 97 -2.62 26.25 3.15
CA ASN A 97 -3.34 25.99 1.91
C ASN A 97 -4.69 25.29 2.12
N LEU A 98 -5.34 25.45 3.28
CA LEU A 98 -6.57 24.73 3.63
C LEU A 98 -7.72 24.94 2.63
N GLU A 99 -7.87 26.13 2.08
CA GLU A 99 -8.89 26.43 1.05
C GLU A 99 -8.66 25.60 -0.21
N PHE A 100 -7.43 25.57 -0.73
CA PHE A 100 -7.09 24.73 -1.88
C PHE A 100 -7.27 23.25 -1.58
N ILE A 101 -6.92 22.81 -0.38
CA ILE A 101 -7.11 21.42 0.05
C ILE A 101 -8.61 21.09 0.03
N GLY A 102 -9.44 21.94 0.61
CA GLY A 102 -10.90 21.75 0.63
C GLY A 102 -11.53 21.75 -0.76
N ALA A 103 -11.15 22.71 -1.60
CA ALA A 103 -11.75 22.90 -2.92
C ALA A 103 -11.23 21.91 -3.99
N THR A 104 -9.99 21.45 -3.88
CA THR A 104 -9.32 20.68 -4.96
C THR A 104 -8.90 19.29 -4.50
N ILE A 105 -8.16 19.19 -3.39
CA ILE A 105 -7.57 17.91 -2.98
C ILE A 105 -8.64 16.98 -2.39
N ASN A 106 -9.50 17.46 -1.50
CA ASN A 106 -10.53 16.62 -0.88
C ASN A 106 -11.46 15.95 -1.91
N PRO A 107 -12.00 16.66 -2.93
CA PRO A 107 -12.78 16.02 -4.00
C PRO A 107 -11.98 14.96 -4.78
N MET A 108 -10.67 15.18 -4.96
CA MET A 108 -9.79 14.20 -5.63
C MET A 108 -9.59 12.95 -4.78
N LEU A 109 -9.33 13.09 -3.47
CA LEU A 109 -9.23 11.97 -2.55
C LEU A 109 -10.54 11.18 -2.48
N MET A 110 -11.68 11.86 -2.48
CA MET A 110 -12.98 11.19 -2.50
C MET A 110 -13.18 10.37 -3.78
N ARG A 111 -12.81 10.91 -4.95
CA ARG A 111 -12.87 10.16 -6.21
C ARG A 111 -11.93 8.97 -6.20
N TYR A 112 -10.71 9.13 -5.69
CA TYR A 112 -9.74 8.04 -5.55
C TYR A 112 -10.30 6.93 -4.66
N TYR A 113 -10.88 7.27 -3.51
CA TYR A 113 -11.51 6.31 -2.62
C TYR A 113 -12.69 5.59 -3.27
N GLN A 114 -13.56 6.32 -3.99
CA GLN A 114 -14.67 5.71 -4.73
C GLN A 114 -14.15 4.76 -5.84
N MET A 115 -13.07 5.12 -6.51
CA MET A 115 -12.41 4.24 -7.49
C MET A 115 -11.89 2.97 -6.81
N LEU A 116 -11.20 3.08 -5.67
CA LEU A 116 -10.75 1.92 -4.90
C LEU A 116 -11.91 1.00 -4.50
N LYS A 117 -13.07 1.56 -4.13
CA LYS A 117 -14.27 0.79 -3.82
C LYS A 117 -14.82 -0.02 -5.00
N THR A 118 -14.49 0.35 -6.23
CA THR A 118 -14.89 -0.45 -7.41
C THR A 118 -14.06 -1.73 -7.57
N PHE A 119 -12.92 -1.82 -6.89
CA PHE A 119 -12.17 -3.05 -6.78
C PHE A 119 -12.76 -3.91 -5.66
N PRO A 120 -12.85 -5.21 -5.83
CA PRO A 120 -13.31 -6.11 -4.78
C PRO A 120 -12.23 -6.34 -3.72
N MET A 121 -11.75 -5.25 -3.11
CA MET A 121 -10.72 -5.24 -2.08
C MET A 121 -11.35 -5.08 -0.71
N VAL A 122 -10.73 -5.67 0.31
CA VAL A 122 -11.12 -5.53 1.71
C VAL A 122 -10.18 -4.55 2.37
N ILE A 123 -10.74 -3.42 2.81
CA ILE A 123 -9.99 -2.47 3.66
C ILE A 123 -10.05 -3.02 5.08
N LEU A 124 -8.88 -3.29 5.65
CA LEU A 124 -8.77 -3.79 7.02
C LEU A 124 -8.92 -2.64 8.01
N ASP A 125 -9.90 -2.74 8.89
CA ASP A 125 -10.05 -1.81 9.99
C ASP A 125 -9.07 -2.19 11.12
N PRO A 126 -8.30 -1.23 11.68
CA PRO A 126 -7.43 -1.48 12.81
C PRO A 126 -8.15 -2.10 14.03
N ILE A 127 -9.42 -1.80 14.21
CA ILE A 127 -10.26 -2.35 15.30
C ILE A 127 -10.45 -3.86 15.12
N ASP A 128 -10.68 -4.33 13.91
CA ASP A 128 -10.87 -5.76 13.62
C ASP A 128 -9.63 -6.59 13.95
N LEU A 129 -8.44 -5.98 13.89
CA LEU A 129 -7.17 -6.59 14.22
C LEU A 129 -6.87 -6.62 15.72
N SER A 130 -7.52 -5.77 16.51
CA SER A 130 -7.27 -5.66 17.96
C SER A 130 -8.04 -6.68 18.81
N ILE A 131 -9.09 -7.29 18.27
CA ILE A 131 -10.02 -8.17 19.02
C ILE A 131 -9.51 -9.59 19.19
N LYS A 132 -8.48 -10.02 18.45
CA LYS A 132 -7.89 -11.35 18.61
C LYS A 132 -6.92 -11.37 19.80
N THR A 133 -7.39 -11.93 20.90
CA THR A 133 -6.64 -12.00 22.19
C THR A 133 -5.40 -12.89 22.16
N ASP A 134 -5.27 -13.79 21.17
CA ASP A 134 -4.18 -14.77 21.08
C ASP A 134 -3.01 -14.31 20.20
N VAL A 135 -3.02 -13.06 19.74
CA VAL A 135 -2.01 -12.52 18.83
C VAL A 135 -1.14 -11.53 19.58
N LEU A 136 0.18 -11.60 19.37
CA LEU A 136 1.13 -10.65 19.92
C LEU A 136 0.70 -9.20 19.63
N PRO A 137 0.92 -8.26 20.56
CA PRO A 137 0.67 -6.84 20.32
C PRO A 137 1.38 -6.38 19.06
N ILE A 138 0.71 -5.51 18.30
CA ILE A 138 1.27 -4.99 17.03
C ILE A 138 2.62 -4.30 17.26
N ALA A 139 2.77 -3.60 18.38
CA ALA A 139 4.00 -2.91 18.74
C ALA A 139 5.20 -3.86 18.90
N ASP A 140 4.99 -5.02 19.51
CA ASP A 140 6.04 -6.03 19.69
C ASP A 140 6.43 -6.63 18.35
N THR A 141 5.44 -7.03 17.55
CA THR A 141 5.66 -7.60 16.22
C THR A 141 6.37 -6.59 15.30
N MET A 142 5.95 -5.32 15.32
CA MET A 142 6.57 -4.24 14.55
C MET A 142 8.03 -4.02 14.98
N THR A 143 8.29 -3.98 16.27
CA THR A 143 9.65 -3.77 16.80
C THR A 143 10.58 -4.92 16.39
N ASP A 144 10.10 -6.15 16.43
CA ASP A 144 10.86 -7.31 15.99
C ASP A 144 11.15 -7.27 14.49
N ILE A 145 10.16 -6.90 13.66
CA ILE A 145 10.31 -6.75 12.21
C ILE A 145 11.31 -5.66 11.87
N ILE A 146 11.25 -4.49 12.53
CA ILE A 146 12.23 -3.41 12.33
C ILE A 146 13.64 -3.91 12.65
N ARG A 147 13.81 -4.54 13.81
CA ARG A 147 15.11 -5.05 14.27
C ARG A 147 15.67 -6.13 13.34
N GLN A 148 14.81 -7.03 12.87
CA GLN A 148 15.21 -8.17 12.06
C GLN A 148 15.53 -7.79 10.61
N PHE A 149 14.74 -6.90 10.01
CA PHE A 149 14.81 -6.61 8.58
C PHE A 149 15.36 -5.22 8.25
N ASN A 150 15.54 -4.36 9.25
CA ASN A 150 16.03 -2.98 9.08
C ASN A 150 15.20 -2.20 8.04
N ILE A 151 13.88 -2.24 8.18
CA ILE A 151 12.90 -1.52 7.35
C ILE A 151 12.27 -0.38 8.14
N LEU A 152 11.60 0.54 7.43
CA LEU A 152 10.97 1.70 8.06
C LEU A 152 9.79 1.27 8.96
N PRO A 153 9.52 2.02 10.06
CA PRO A 153 8.43 1.69 10.98
C PRO A 153 7.07 1.51 10.32
N LYS A 154 6.79 2.28 9.26
CA LYS A 154 5.53 2.21 8.53
C LYS A 154 5.39 0.88 7.79
N ASP A 155 6.42 0.46 7.06
CA ASP A 155 6.43 -0.81 6.34
C ASP A 155 6.40 -1.99 7.32
N ALA A 156 7.11 -1.86 8.44
CA ALA A 156 7.06 -2.83 9.53
C ALA A 156 5.65 -2.97 10.12
N THR A 157 4.88 -1.88 10.21
CA THR A 157 3.49 -1.93 10.66
C THR A 157 2.63 -2.72 9.67
N ILE A 158 2.75 -2.47 8.37
CA ILE A 158 2.01 -3.20 7.32
C ILE A 158 2.33 -4.70 7.39
N LEU A 159 3.61 -5.07 7.50
CA LEU A 159 4.03 -6.46 7.65
C LEU A 159 3.51 -7.08 8.96
N SER A 160 3.44 -6.30 10.05
CA SER A 160 2.92 -6.76 11.32
C SER A 160 1.42 -7.03 11.26
N GLU A 161 0.65 -6.17 10.61
CA GLU A 161 -0.77 -6.38 10.37
C GLU A 161 -1.00 -7.63 9.52
N ALA A 162 -0.26 -7.78 8.42
CA ALA A 162 -0.31 -8.96 7.55
C ALA A 162 -0.01 -10.25 8.33
N LYS A 163 1.08 -10.26 9.10
CA LYS A 163 1.48 -11.41 9.93
C LYS A 163 0.42 -11.79 10.97
N ARG A 164 -0.20 -10.78 11.61
CA ARG A 164 -1.24 -11.00 12.63
C ARG A 164 -2.49 -11.66 12.08
N ILE A 165 -2.84 -11.43 10.81
CA ILE A 165 -3.96 -12.08 10.15
C ILE A 165 -3.56 -13.37 9.40
N GLY A 166 -2.29 -13.78 9.49
CA GLY A 166 -1.77 -14.99 8.85
C GLY A 166 -1.54 -14.85 7.35
N VAL A 167 -1.39 -13.62 6.84
CA VAL A 167 -1.14 -13.35 5.42
C VAL A 167 0.32 -13.01 5.20
N PHE A 168 1.00 -13.78 4.37
CA PHE A 168 2.44 -13.66 4.13
C PHE A 168 2.77 -13.25 2.69
N TYR A 169 1.78 -12.85 1.90
CA TYR A 169 1.93 -12.41 0.52
C TYR A 169 1.70 -10.90 0.43
N ILE A 170 2.71 -10.17 -0.02
CA ILE A 170 2.70 -8.71 -0.15
C ILE A 170 3.01 -8.33 -1.60
N ALA A 171 2.15 -7.58 -2.25
CA ALA A 171 2.40 -7.00 -3.57
C ALA A 171 2.83 -5.54 -3.41
N THR A 172 3.99 -5.19 -3.96
CA THR A 172 4.61 -3.86 -3.78
C THR A 172 5.54 -3.51 -4.94
N LEU A 173 5.81 -2.21 -5.13
CA LEU A 173 6.91 -1.69 -5.95
C LEU A 173 8.09 -1.20 -5.09
N ASP A 174 8.00 -1.30 -3.77
CA ASP A 174 9.05 -0.86 -2.86
C ASP A 174 10.04 -2.00 -2.57
N ARG A 175 11.32 -1.72 -2.86
CA ARG A 175 12.42 -2.68 -2.66
C ARG A 175 12.72 -2.97 -1.19
N ASP A 176 12.30 -2.13 -0.27
CA ASP A 176 12.57 -2.33 1.14
C ASP A 176 11.91 -3.60 1.67
N TYR A 177 10.77 -4.00 1.11
CA TYR A 177 10.11 -5.27 1.44
C TYR A 177 10.90 -6.53 1.03
N LEU A 178 11.85 -6.42 0.09
CA LEU A 178 12.66 -7.57 -0.33
C LEU A 178 13.56 -8.13 0.79
N ARG A 179 13.69 -7.40 1.89
CA ARG A 179 14.42 -7.83 3.10
C ARG A 179 13.57 -8.60 4.10
N ALA A 180 12.24 -8.65 3.88
CA ALA A 180 11.29 -9.23 4.82
C ALA A 180 11.25 -10.77 4.72
N ASP A 181 12.22 -11.44 5.34
CA ASP A 181 12.27 -12.91 5.41
C ASP A 181 10.99 -13.47 6.04
N GLY A 182 10.55 -14.62 5.53
CA GLY A 182 9.29 -15.26 5.92
C GLY A 182 8.06 -14.71 5.20
N PHE A 183 8.22 -13.68 4.35
CA PHE A 183 7.18 -13.20 3.44
C PHE A 183 7.49 -13.59 1.99
N THR A 184 6.43 -13.71 1.18
CA THR A 184 6.54 -13.81 -0.27
C THR A 184 6.18 -12.47 -0.87
N ILE A 185 7.15 -11.83 -1.51
CA ILE A 185 7.01 -10.49 -2.08
C ILE A 185 6.73 -10.61 -3.58
N LEU A 186 5.59 -10.10 -4.00
CA LEU A 186 5.19 -9.97 -5.40
C LEU A 186 5.71 -8.62 -5.89
N PHE A 187 6.77 -8.65 -6.70
CA PHE A 187 7.56 -7.49 -7.09
C PHE A 187 7.98 -7.59 -8.57
N PRO A 188 8.02 -6.49 -9.35
CA PRO A 188 8.55 -6.53 -10.72
C PRO A 188 10.06 -6.78 -10.72
N GLN A 189 10.50 -7.83 -11.41
CA GLN A 189 11.94 -8.18 -11.48
C GLN A 189 12.67 -7.55 -12.69
N ASN A 190 11.93 -6.91 -13.62
CA ASN A 190 12.46 -6.30 -14.84
C ASN A 190 12.54 -4.76 -14.76
#